data_3fe9bf27ad29aad4688f889561f31011
#
_entry.id   3fe9bf27ad29aad4688f889561f31011
#
_cell.length_a   1.000
_cell.length_b   1.000
_cell.length_c   1.000
_cell.angle_alpha   90.00
_cell.angle_beta   90.00
_cell.angle_gamma   90.00
#
_symmetry.space_group_name_H-M   'P 1'
#
loop_
_entity.id
_entity.type
_entity.pdbx_description
1 polymer ?
#
loop_
_entity_poly.entity_id
_entity_poly.type
_entity_poly.pdbx_seq_one_letter_code
_entity_poly.pdbx_strand_id
1 'polypeptide(L)' 'MKHYVICQVINGTKYLAAYAETKQEAIEKAELLGLRTGERYIVITEEEAEGLQYP' A
#
# COMPACT_ATOMS: atom_id res chain seq x y z
N MET A 1 -4.77 -1.09 -17.49
CA MET A 1 -5.54 -0.71 -16.30
C MET A 1 -4.58 -0.22 -15.23
N LYS A 2 -4.99 0.85 -14.56
CA LYS A 2 -4.17 1.36 -13.45
C LYS A 2 -4.53 0.64 -12.18
N HIS A 3 -3.52 0.20 -11.48
CA HIS A 3 -3.69 -0.44 -10.19
C HIS A 3 -3.11 0.46 -9.11
N TYR A 4 -3.62 0.29 -7.93
CA TYR A 4 -3.10 0.97 -6.75
C TYR A 4 -2.44 -0.05 -5.85
N VAL A 5 -1.41 0.38 -5.17
CA VAL A 5 -0.62 -0.49 -4.30
C VAL A 5 -0.70 0.03 -2.88
N ILE A 6 -0.96 -0.88 -1.95
CA ILE A 6 -0.95 -0.55 -0.54
C ILE A 6 0.40 -0.99 0.02
N CYS A 7 1.11 -0.05 0.64
CA CYS A 7 2.43 -0.32 1.21
C CYS A 7 2.41 -0.17 2.71
N GLN A 8 3.08 -1.08 3.40
CA GLN A 8 3.34 -0.97 4.82
C GLN A 8 4.61 -0.15 5.01
N VAL A 9 4.57 0.83 5.91
CA VAL A 9 5.75 1.66 6.18
C VAL A 9 6.35 1.27 7.51
N ILE A 10 7.58 0.79 7.47
CA ILE A 10 8.34 0.38 8.67
C ILE A 10 9.68 1.10 8.64
N ASN A 11 9.93 1.93 9.66
CA ASN A 11 11.17 2.70 9.78
C ASN A 11 11.52 3.49 8.52
N GLY A 12 10.50 4.07 7.88
CA GLY A 12 10.68 4.86 6.67
C GLY A 12 10.81 4.05 5.39
N THR A 13 10.81 2.72 5.49
CA THR A 13 10.89 1.85 4.31
C THR A 13 9.50 1.35 3.94
N LYS A 14 9.22 1.35 2.65
CA LYS A 14 7.93 0.92 2.12
C LYS A 14 8.02 -0.52 1.64
N TYR A 15 7.09 -1.35 2.11
CA TYR A 15 6.99 -2.75 1.70
C TYR A 15 5.65 -3.00 1.05
N LEU A 16 5.66 -3.75 -0.03
CA LEU A 16 4.44 -4.12 -0.74
C LEU A 16 3.55 -4.98 0.16
N ALA A 17 2.31 -4.57 0.36
CA ALA A 17 1.38 -5.31 1.20
C ALA A 17 0.18 -5.86 0.42
N ALA A 18 -0.40 -5.06 -0.47
CA ALA A 18 -1.60 -5.48 -1.20
C ALA A 18 -1.79 -4.65 -2.47
N TYR A 19 -2.73 -5.06 -3.30
CA TYR A 19 -3.13 -4.36 -4.51
C TYR A 19 -4.60 -4.04 -4.48
N ALA A 20 -5.00 -3.02 -5.22
CA ALA A 20 -6.40 -2.67 -5.43
C ALA A 20 -6.59 -2.10 -6.82
N GLU A 21 -7.78 -2.28 -7.38
CA GLU A 21 -8.08 -1.79 -8.72
C GLU A 21 -8.49 -0.31 -8.74
N THR A 22 -9.09 0.17 -7.67
CA THR A 22 -9.50 1.56 -7.55
C THR A 22 -8.86 2.22 -6.35
N LYS A 23 -8.77 3.54 -6.41
CA LYS A 23 -8.22 4.32 -5.31
C LYS A 23 -9.06 4.16 -4.05
N GLN A 24 -10.38 4.17 -4.18
CA GLN A 24 -11.28 4.01 -3.06
C GLN A 24 -11.07 2.67 -2.37
N GLU A 25 -10.98 1.61 -3.15
CA GLU A 25 -10.73 0.27 -2.61
C GLU A 25 -9.37 0.20 -1.91
N ALA A 26 -8.35 0.84 -2.48
CA ALA A 26 -7.03 0.89 -1.89
C ALA A 26 -7.05 1.58 -0.53
N ILE A 27 -7.74 2.72 -0.44
CA ILE A 27 -7.86 3.47 0.81
C ILE A 27 -8.56 2.63 1.87
N GLU A 28 -9.63 1.94 1.50
CA GLU A 28 -10.36 1.09 2.42
C GLU A 28 -9.51 -0.07 2.93
N LYS A 29 -8.77 -0.70 2.03
CA LYS A 29 -7.85 -1.78 2.42
C LYS A 29 -6.75 -1.29 3.35
N ALA A 30 -6.18 -0.14 3.05
CA ALA A 30 -5.12 0.44 3.88
C ALA A 30 -5.63 0.74 5.29
N GLU A 31 -6.84 1.27 5.40
CA GLU A 31 -7.45 1.54 6.69
C GLU A 31 -7.68 0.26 7.49
N LEU A 32 -8.21 -0.78 6.85
CA LEU A 32 -8.44 -2.05 7.50
C LEU A 32 -7.15 -2.68 8.00
N LEU A 33 -6.11 -2.68 7.18
CA LEU A 33 -4.83 -3.24 7.57
C LEU A 33 -4.22 -2.47 8.73
N GLY A 34 -4.32 -1.15 8.68
CA GLY A 34 -3.82 -0.31 9.76
C GLY A 34 -4.52 -0.59 11.08
N LEU A 35 -5.84 -0.79 11.05
CA LEU A 35 -6.61 -1.11 12.25
C LEU A 35 -6.28 -2.50 12.80
N ARG A 36 -6.02 -3.46 11.92
CA ARG A 36 -5.73 -4.82 12.32
C ARG A 36 -4.34 -5.01 12.89
N THR A 37 -3.36 -4.33 12.31
CA THR A 37 -1.95 -4.57 12.64
C THR A 37 -1.35 -3.49 13.52
N GLY A 38 -1.96 -2.31 13.55
CA GLY A 38 -1.38 -1.16 14.23
C GLY A 38 -0.23 -0.52 13.46
N GLU A 39 0.07 -1.01 12.27
CA GLU A 39 1.14 -0.48 11.43
C GLU A 39 0.61 0.61 10.51
N ARG A 40 1.53 1.37 9.92
CA ARG A 40 1.19 2.44 9.00
C ARG A 40 1.12 1.90 7.58
N TYR A 41 0.04 2.19 6.87
CA TYR A 41 -0.13 1.83 5.47
C TYR A 41 -0.41 3.06 4.65
N ILE A 42 0.12 3.09 3.43
CA ILE A 42 -0.09 4.18 2.48
C ILE A 42 -0.52 3.58 1.14
N VAL A 43 -1.16 4.43 0.34
CA VAL A 43 -1.61 4.05 -1.01
C VAL A 43 -0.76 4.81 -2.02
N ILE A 44 -0.19 4.10 -2.96
CA ILE A 44 0.58 4.68 -4.06
C ILE A 44 0.11 4.07 -5.38
N THR A 45 0.51 4.67 -6.49
CA THR A 45 0.20 4.12 -7.80
C THR A 45 1.15 2.98 -8.12
N GLU A 46 0.76 2.14 -9.08
CA GLU A 46 1.61 1.05 -9.54
C GLU A 46 2.93 1.57 -10.11
N GLU A 47 2.89 2.71 -10.79
CA GLU A 47 4.08 3.34 -11.33
C GLU A 47 5.06 3.74 -10.24
N GLU A 48 4.57 4.30 -9.16
CA GLU A 48 5.39 4.65 -8.01
C GLU A 48 5.96 3.41 -7.34
N ALA A 49 5.20 2.33 -7.35
CA ALA A 49 5.62 1.07 -6.74
C ALA A 49 6.76 0.40 -7.48
N GLU A 50 6.92 0.67 -8.77
CA GLU A 50 8.00 0.08 -9.57
C GLU A 50 9.39 0.42 -9.05
N GLY A 51 9.52 1.55 -8.37
CA GLY A 51 10.78 1.97 -7.78
C GLY A 51 11.03 1.41 -6.39
N LEU A 52 10.12 0.61 -5.85
CA LEU A 52 10.26 0.09 -4.50
C LEU A 52 11.07 -1.20 -4.48
N GLN A 53 11.76 -1.40 -3.37
CA GLN A 53 12.47 -2.64 -3.15
C GLN A 53 11.54 -3.65 -2.50
N TYR A 54 11.61 -4.87 -2.97
CA TYR A 54 10.85 -5.97 -2.38
C TYR A 54 11.69 -6.63 -1.29
N PRO A 55 11.05 -7.05 -0.20
CA PRO A 55 11.77 -7.76 0.86
C PRO A 55 12.28 -9.11 0.42
#